data_36c5d4e972fc1a7a88a9dbbf4f2e2a75
#
_entry.id   36c5d4e972fc1a7a88a9dbbf4f2e2a75
#
_cell.length_a   1.000
_cell.length_b   1.000
_cell.length_c   1.000
_cell.angle_alpha   90.00
_cell.angle_beta   90.00
_cell.angle_gamma   90.00
#
_symmetry.space_group_name_H-M   'P 1'
#
loop_
_entity.id
_entity.type
_entity.pdbx_description
1 polymer ?
#
loop_
_entity_poly.entity_id
_entity_poly.type
_entity_poly.pdbx_seq_one_letter_code
_entity_poly.pdbx_strand_id
1 'polypeptide(L)'
;MRSLMADTLGKKMIAALLLGREESTGFPGKNTYPVLGRPLLLYPILAAKNSRYIDEIYFSTDSETYKEIGRKQGVSIIDRPPELATKEALGEDAFAHGYRVIRDKWRGEGKEIELIVLLFCNAAAILAETIDHGLDSLRANPDYDSAVTVSGYNMWSPLRARRTGEDGLLHPFVPFEVFGDPRTLNCDRDSQGDVWFADMGVSIIRPRCLEDLNYGLLPQKWMGQKIYPLKQWGGCDVDFEWQVPMVEYWLRKHGFSKKRTPYDK
;
A
#
# COMPACT_ATOMS: atom_id res chain seq x y z
N MET A 1 23.02 43.32 -3.22
CA MET A 1 23.39 41.93 -3.01
C MET A 1 22.27 41.18 -2.28
N ARG A 2 21.07 41.07 -2.87
CA ARG A 2 19.94 40.26 -2.34
C ARG A 2 19.12 39.83 -3.55
N SER A 3 19.61 38.91 -4.36
CA SER A 3 18.84 38.27 -5.44
C SER A 3 19.63 37.13 -6.12
N LEU A 4 20.12 36.16 -5.36
CA LEU A 4 20.80 34.96 -5.92
C LEU A 4 20.61 33.70 -5.06
N MET A 5 19.58 33.67 -4.20
CA MET A 5 19.27 32.46 -3.39
C MET A 5 17.84 31.94 -3.62
N ALA A 6 17.21 32.19 -4.75
CA ALA A 6 15.82 31.81 -5.00
C ALA A 6 15.58 30.70 -6.05
N ASP A 7 16.64 30.07 -6.59
CA ASP A 7 16.47 29.10 -7.70
C ASP A 7 17.26 27.81 -7.55
N THR A 8 17.31 27.22 -6.35
CA THR A 8 17.87 25.87 -6.13
C THR A 8 16.89 24.88 -5.49
N LEU A 9 15.59 25.13 -5.57
CA LEU A 9 14.61 24.10 -5.26
C LEU A 9 14.53 23.15 -6.45
N GLY A 10 15.00 21.92 -6.29
CA GLY A 10 14.92 20.88 -7.31
C GLY A 10 13.48 20.67 -7.80
N LYS A 11 13.33 20.23 -9.05
CA LYS A 11 12.01 19.89 -9.60
C LYS A 11 11.35 18.83 -8.72
N LYS A 12 10.19 19.15 -8.16
CA LYS A 12 9.40 18.21 -7.34
C LYS A 12 8.78 17.15 -8.22
N MET A 13 8.98 15.89 -7.83
CA MET A 13 8.56 14.70 -8.58
C MET A 13 7.83 13.72 -7.68
N ILE A 14 6.95 12.91 -8.25
CA ILE A 14 6.22 11.85 -7.57
C ILE A 14 6.69 10.50 -8.09
N ALA A 15 7.20 9.66 -7.18
CA ALA A 15 7.57 8.30 -7.48
C ALA A 15 6.49 7.32 -7.00
N ALA A 16 6.24 6.26 -7.79
CA ALA A 16 5.63 5.04 -7.26
C ALA A 16 6.72 4.02 -6.94
N LEU A 17 6.61 3.36 -5.79
CA LEU A 17 7.52 2.31 -5.36
C LEU A 17 6.71 1.04 -5.06
N LEU A 18 6.86 0.02 -5.92
CA LEU A 18 6.25 -1.29 -5.76
C LEU A 18 7.20 -2.21 -5.00
N LEU A 19 6.67 -2.97 -4.03
CA LEU A 19 7.40 -4.04 -3.34
C LEU A 19 6.87 -5.42 -3.73
N GLY A 20 7.79 -6.34 -4.01
CA GLY A 20 7.50 -7.76 -4.15
C GLY A 20 8.75 -8.58 -3.89
N ARG A 21 8.70 -9.54 -2.98
CA ARG A 21 9.73 -10.56 -2.81
C ARG A 21 9.30 -11.85 -3.48
N GLU A 22 10.27 -12.67 -3.89
CA GLU A 22 9.99 -13.92 -4.59
C GLU A 22 9.28 -14.91 -3.68
N GLU A 23 9.80 -15.12 -2.48
CA GLU A 23 9.22 -16.09 -1.54
C GLU A 23 7.99 -15.55 -0.83
N SER A 24 6.93 -16.36 -0.82
CA SER A 24 5.72 -16.17 -0.03
C SER A 24 5.37 -17.48 0.69
N THR A 25 5.15 -17.41 1.99
CA THR A 25 4.85 -18.60 2.83
C THR A 25 3.38 -19.02 2.75
N GLY A 26 2.46 -18.08 2.68
CA GLY A 26 1.02 -18.38 2.69
C GLY A 26 0.48 -18.85 1.32
N PHE A 27 0.97 -18.25 0.24
CA PHE A 27 0.58 -18.59 -1.13
C PHE A 27 1.79 -18.41 -2.06
N PRO A 28 2.62 -19.46 -2.23
CA PRO A 28 3.77 -19.42 -3.12
C PRO A 28 3.40 -19.04 -4.54
N GLY A 29 4.17 -18.13 -5.16
CA GLY A 29 3.91 -17.66 -6.52
C GLY A 29 2.73 -16.69 -6.68
N LYS A 30 2.11 -16.21 -5.61
CA LYS A 30 0.92 -15.35 -5.64
C LYS A 30 1.06 -14.12 -6.52
N ASN A 31 2.23 -13.47 -6.51
CA ASN A 31 2.44 -12.24 -7.27
C ASN A 31 2.39 -12.45 -8.81
N THR A 32 2.70 -13.65 -9.28
CA THR A 32 2.58 -14.05 -10.69
C THR A 32 1.31 -14.86 -10.97
N TYR A 33 0.51 -15.15 -9.95
CA TYR A 33 -0.73 -15.90 -10.14
C TYR A 33 -1.68 -15.16 -11.10
N PRO A 34 -2.25 -15.88 -12.10
CA PRO A 34 -3.07 -15.24 -13.12
C PRO A 34 -4.46 -14.90 -12.60
N VAL A 35 -4.76 -13.61 -12.48
CA VAL A 35 -6.10 -13.07 -12.18
C VAL A 35 -6.60 -12.38 -13.44
N LEU A 36 -7.78 -12.74 -13.94
CA LEU A 36 -8.29 -12.25 -15.24
C LEU A 36 -7.25 -12.30 -16.37
N GLY A 37 -6.41 -13.33 -16.38
CA GLY A 37 -5.40 -13.56 -17.41
C GLY A 37 -4.14 -12.69 -17.31
N ARG A 38 -3.94 -11.96 -16.22
CA ARG A 38 -2.75 -11.15 -15.95
C ARG A 38 -2.11 -11.55 -14.61
N PRO A 39 -0.77 -11.52 -14.49
CA PRO A 39 -0.11 -11.65 -13.21
C PRO A 39 -0.67 -10.66 -12.18
N LEU A 40 -0.86 -11.09 -10.94
CA LEU A 40 -1.42 -10.26 -9.86
C LEU A 40 -0.64 -8.94 -9.70
N LEU A 41 0.70 -8.99 -9.72
CA LEU A 41 1.58 -7.82 -9.60
C LEU A 41 1.40 -6.77 -10.71
N LEU A 42 0.73 -7.13 -11.81
CA LEU A 42 0.54 -6.19 -12.92
C LEU A 42 -0.52 -5.12 -12.60
N TYR A 43 -1.49 -5.43 -11.75
CA TYR A 43 -2.58 -4.50 -11.42
C TYR A 43 -2.12 -3.22 -10.73
N PRO A 44 -1.29 -3.25 -9.66
CA PRO A 44 -0.74 -2.03 -9.07
C PRO A 44 0.17 -1.27 -10.05
N ILE A 45 0.91 -1.95 -10.94
CA ILE A 45 1.67 -1.29 -12.00
C ILE A 45 0.73 -0.55 -12.97
N LEU A 46 -0.37 -1.19 -13.39
CA LEU A 46 -1.35 -0.56 -14.28
C LEU A 46 -1.99 0.67 -13.62
N ALA A 47 -2.35 0.59 -12.35
CA ALA A 47 -2.89 1.74 -11.63
C ALA A 47 -1.87 2.89 -11.58
N ALA A 48 -0.62 2.61 -11.23
CA ALA A 48 0.44 3.62 -11.20
C ALA A 48 0.71 4.26 -12.57
N LYS A 49 0.73 3.46 -13.64
CA LYS A 49 0.95 3.93 -15.02
C LYS A 49 -0.17 4.85 -15.55
N ASN A 50 -1.36 4.71 -15.02
CA ASN A 50 -2.53 5.48 -15.44
C ASN A 50 -2.87 6.63 -14.48
N SER A 51 -2.11 6.83 -13.41
CA SER A 51 -2.15 8.04 -12.59
C SER A 51 -1.67 9.26 -13.39
N ARG A 52 -2.33 10.38 -13.20
CA ARG A 52 -1.99 11.67 -13.85
C ARG A 52 -0.73 12.32 -13.30
N TYR A 53 -0.26 11.87 -12.13
CA TYR A 53 0.74 12.58 -11.34
C TYR A 53 2.03 11.82 -11.14
N ILE A 54 2.05 10.49 -11.34
CA ILE A 54 3.26 9.68 -11.14
C ILE A 54 4.23 9.94 -12.29
N ASP A 55 5.43 10.40 -11.95
CA ASP A 55 6.49 10.70 -12.91
C ASP A 55 7.30 9.44 -13.28
N GLU A 56 7.68 8.62 -12.29
CA GLU A 56 8.43 7.38 -12.49
C GLU A 56 7.94 6.28 -11.55
N ILE A 57 7.99 5.03 -12.04
CA ILE A 57 7.62 3.83 -11.28
C ILE A 57 8.86 3.00 -11.04
N TYR A 58 9.06 2.61 -9.79
CA TYR A 58 10.17 1.77 -9.33
C TYR A 58 9.64 0.47 -8.74
N PHE A 59 10.38 -0.59 -8.94
CA PHE A 59 10.04 -1.91 -8.41
C PHE A 59 11.22 -2.49 -7.65
N SER A 60 11.10 -2.57 -6.31
CA SER A 60 12.09 -3.20 -5.45
C SER A 60 11.76 -4.69 -5.30
N THR A 61 12.64 -5.54 -5.83
CA THR A 61 12.47 -7.00 -5.82
C THR A 61 13.81 -7.73 -5.91
N ASP A 62 13.85 -8.93 -5.34
CA ASP A 62 14.92 -9.91 -5.45
C ASP A 62 14.69 -10.91 -6.61
N SER A 63 13.44 -11.01 -7.13
CA SER A 63 13.05 -11.98 -8.14
C SER A 63 13.38 -11.54 -9.56
N GLU A 64 14.16 -12.33 -10.31
CA GLU A 64 14.42 -12.06 -11.74
C GLU A 64 13.14 -12.10 -12.59
N THR A 65 12.22 -13.02 -12.27
CA THR A 65 10.91 -13.09 -12.94
C THR A 65 10.13 -11.78 -12.80
N TYR A 66 10.11 -11.20 -11.59
CA TYR A 66 9.39 -9.95 -11.36
C TYR A 66 10.11 -8.76 -12.00
N LYS A 67 11.45 -8.76 -11.99
CA LYS A 67 12.26 -7.76 -12.72
C LYS A 67 11.95 -7.76 -14.22
N GLU A 68 11.86 -8.94 -14.84
CA GLU A 68 11.49 -9.05 -16.26
C GLU A 68 10.09 -8.50 -16.54
N ILE A 69 9.11 -8.82 -15.71
CA ILE A 69 7.74 -8.29 -15.85
C ILE A 69 7.77 -6.75 -15.70
N GLY A 70 8.47 -6.24 -14.70
CA GLY A 70 8.62 -4.79 -14.48
C GLY A 70 9.27 -4.10 -15.68
N ARG A 71 10.40 -4.64 -16.20
CA ARG A 71 11.10 -4.08 -17.38
C ARG A 71 10.21 -4.04 -18.61
N LYS A 72 9.42 -5.11 -18.85
CA LYS A 72 8.44 -5.15 -19.96
C LYS A 72 7.34 -4.09 -19.83
N GLN A 73 7.09 -3.62 -18.60
CA GLN A 73 6.15 -2.54 -18.33
C GLN A 73 6.80 -1.14 -18.32
N GLY A 74 8.10 -1.04 -18.56
CA GLY A 74 8.84 0.23 -18.50
C GLY A 74 9.06 0.73 -17.06
N VAL A 75 9.11 -0.17 -16.09
CA VAL A 75 9.33 0.14 -14.68
C VAL A 75 10.83 0.05 -14.36
N SER A 76 11.35 1.01 -13.61
CA SER A 76 12.73 1.02 -13.13
C SER A 76 12.92 -0.01 -12.01
N ILE A 77 13.93 -0.85 -12.13
CA ILE A 77 14.19 -1.91 -11.15
C ILE A 77 15.15 -1.41 -10.07
N ILE A 78 14.81 -1.73 -8.82
CA ILE A 78 15.70 -1.61 -7.65
C ILE A 78 16.01 -3.04 -7.21
N ASP A 79 17.29 -3.43 -7.30
CA ASP A 79 17.73 -4.71 -6.76
C ASP A 79 17.62 -4.68 -5.24
N ARG A 80 16.75 -5.53 -4.71
CA ARG A 80 16.54 -5.60 -3.26
C ARG A 80 17.69 -6.39 -2.63
N PRO A 81 18.36 -5.82 -1.60
CA PRO A 81 19.38 -6.55 -0.85
C PRO A 81 18.83 -7.84 -0.23
N PRO A 82 19.60 -8.95 -0.19
CA PRO A 82 19.14 -10.23 0.32
C PRO A 82 18.59 -10.16 1.75
N GLU A 83 19.21 -9.34 2.62
CA GLU A 83 18.75 -9.13 3.99
C GLU A 83 17.36 -8.49 4.11
N LEU A 84 16.92 -7.76 3.07
CA LEU A 84 15.58 -7.18 2.98
C LEU A 84 14.58 -8.07 2.20
N ALA A 85 15.01 -9.24 1.74
CA ALA A 85 14.20 -10.21 1.02
C ALA A 85 13.80 -11.41 1.90
N THR A 86 14.34 -11.54 3.12
CA THR A 86 13.99 -12.62 4.06
C THR A 86 12.56 -12.49 4.57
N LYS A 87 12.01 -13.58 5.16
CA LYS A 87 10.66 -13.56 5.76
C LYS A 87 10.57 -12.75 7.05
N GLU A 88 11.68 -12.54 7.71
CA GLU A 88 11.82 -11.72 8.92
C GLU A 88 11.95 -10.22 8.58
N ALA A 89 12.35 -9.89 7.34
CA ALA A 89 12.51 -8.51 6.91
C ALA A 89 11.16 -7.77 6.88
N LEU A 90 11.14 -6.59 7.50
CA LEU A 90 9.94 -5.77 7.56
C LEU A 90 9.71 -5.03 6.22
N GLY A 91 8.45 -4.93 5.82
CA GLY A 91 8.08 -4.18 4.63
C GLY A 91 8.50 -2.71 4.69
N GLU A 92 8.47 -2.12 5.88
CA GLU A 92 8.90 -0.73 6.13
C GLU A 92 10.39 -0.52 5.85
N ASP A 93 11.26 -1.47 6.16
CA ASP A 93 12.69 -1.38 5.86
C ASP A 93 12.96 -1.46 4.35
N ALA A 94 12.21 -2.32 3.65
CA ALA A 94 12.28 -2.43 2.20
C ALA A 94 11.77 -1.15 1.50
N PHE A 95 10.71 -0.51 2.02
CA PHE A 95 10.24 0.79 1.53
C PHE A 95 11.27 1.89 1.80
N ALA A 96 11.83 1.95 3.01
CA ALA A 96 12.85 2.93 3.36
C ALA A 96 14.12 2.78 2.50
N HIS A 97 14.52 1.54 2.19
CA HIS A 97 15.62 1.27 1.26
C HIS A 97 15.30 1.81 -0.14
N GLY A 98 14.15 1.40 -0.72
CA GLY A 98 13.75 1.85 -2.05
C GLY A 98 13.61 3.37 -2.14
N TYR A 99 13.04 4.01 -1.12
CA TYR A 99 12.99 5.47 -1.01
C TYR A 99 14.37 6.11 -1.07
N ARG A 100 15.34 5.60 -0.30
CA ARG A 100 16.71 6.15 -0.31
C ARG A 100 17.35 6.05 -1.70
N VAL A 101 17.20 4.91 -2.38
CA VAL A 101 17.72 4.71 -3.75
C VAL A 101 17.11 5.74 -4.72
N ILE A 102 15.80 5.94 -4.68
CA ILE A 102 15.11 6.91 -5.54
C ILE A 102 15.56 8.33 -5.20
N ARG A 103 15.57 8.69 -3.92
CA ARG A 103 15.97 10.01 -3.42
C ARG A 103 17.38 10.38 -3.88
N ASP A 104 18.34 9.46 -3.71
CA ASP A 104 19.73 9.73 -4.00
C ASP A 104 19.97 9.84 -5.52
N LYS A 105 19.30 8.99 -6.33
CA LYS A 105 19.28 9.14 -7.79
C LYS A 105 18.75 10.50 -8.21
N TRP A 106 17.57 10.88 -7.72
CA TRP A 106 16.91 12.11 -8.13
C TRP A 106 17.62 13.36 -7.65
N ARG A 107 18.22 13.34 -6.44
CA ARG A 107 19.09 14.44 -5.97
C ARG A 107 20.28 14.67 -6.91
N GLY A 108 20.90 13.59 -7.40
CA GLY A 108 21.98 13.67 -8.41
C GLY A 108 21.52 14.28 -9.72
N GLU A 109 20.20 14.25 -10.03
CA GLU A 109 19.59 14.84 -11.22
C GLU A 109 18.97 16.23 -10.96
N GLY A 110 19.15 16.81 -9.77
CA GLY A 110 18.55 18.08 -9.40
C GLY A 110 17.04 18.02 -9.17
N LYS A 111 16.52 16.85 -8.78
CA LYS A 111 15.10 16.59 -8.51
C LYS A 111 14.89 16.25 -7.03
N GLU A 112 13.67 16.48 -6.52
CA GLU A 112 13.26 16.15 -5.15
C GLU A 112 11.98 15.32 -5.15
N ILE A 113 11.84 14.39 -4.20
CA ILE A 113 10.59 13.66 -4.00
C ILE A 113 9.59 14.57 -3.29
N GLU A 114 8.48 14.88 -3.95
CA GLU A 114 7.34 15.57 -3.35
C GLU A 114 6.52 14.62 -2.46
N LEU A 115 6.07 13.53 -3.08
CA LEU A 115 5.31 12.46 -2.46
C LEU A 115 5.78 11.12 -3.04
N ILE A 116 5.59 10.04 -2.29
CA ILE A 116 5.87 8.70 -2.76
C ILE A 116 4.63 7.82 -2.61
N VAL A 117 4.32 7.05 -3.65
CA VAL A 117 3.19 6.13 -3.72
C VAL A 117 3.72 4.73 -3.47
N LEU A 118 3.41 4.16 -2.31
CA LEU A 118 3.83 2.82 -1.93
C LEU A 118 2.78 1.80 -2.34
N LEU A 119 3.22 0.74 -3.04
CA LEU A 119 2.38 -0.32 -3.60
C LEU A 119 2.94 -1.69 -3.24
N PHE A 120 2.04 -2.68 -3.14
CA PHE A 120 2.41 -4.09 -2.96
C PHE A 120 1.97 -4.92 -4.16
N CYS A 121 2.80 -5.91 -4.54
CA CYS A 121 2.52 -6.81 -5.67
C CYS A 121 1.25 -7.63 -5.51
N ASN A 122 0.84 -7.94 -4.28
CA ASN A 122 -0.33 -8.77 -3.95
C ASN A 122 -1.61 -7.95 -3.68
N ALA A 123 -1.56 -6.61 -3.76
CA ALA A 123 -2.70 -5.73 -3.53
C ALA A 123 -3.22 -5.16 -4.86
N ALA A 124 -4.05 -5.94 -5.54
CA ALA A 124 -4.54 -5.60 -6.89
C ALA A 124 -5.82 -4.74 -6.90
N ALA A 125 -6.49 -4.60 -5.75
CA ALA A 125 -7.75 -3.84 -5.64
C ALA A 125 -7.47 -2.33 -5.51
N ILE A 126 -6.91 -1.73 -6.56
CA ILE A 126 -6.52 -0.31 -6.63
C ILE A 126 -6.80 0.26 -8.02
N LEU A 127 -7.23 1.52 -8.09
CA LEU A 127 -7.42 2.29 -9.31
C LEU A 127 -6.49 3.51 -9.38
N ALA A 128 -6.19 3.95 -10.59
CA ALA A 128 -5.43 5.18 -10.84
C ALA A 128 -6.09 6.41 -10.21
N GLU A 129 -7.41 6.49 -10.30
CA GLU A 129 -8.21 7.58 -9.75
C GLU A 129 -8.11 7.66 -8.21
N THR A 130 -7.96 6.51 -7.54
CA THR A 130 -7.75 6.45 -6.08
C THR A 130 -6.38 7.01 -5.71
N ILE A 131 -5.35 6.69 -6.51
CA ILE A 131 -4.01 7.26 -6.35
C ILE A 131 -4.06 8.77 -6.55
N ASP A 132 -4.66 9.24 -7.63
CA ASP A 132 -4.78 10.67 -7.95
C ASP A 132 -5.52 11.44 -6.85
N HIS A 133 -6.63 10.88 -6.34
CA HIS A 133 -7.38 11.49 -5.23
C HIS A 133 -6.53 11.62 -3.96
N GLY A 134 -5.73 10.61 -3.64
CA GLY A 134 -4.83 10.65 -2.49
C GLY A 134 -3.73 11.70 -2.63
N LEU A 135 -3.15 11.83 -3.83
CA LEU A 135 -2.15 12.85 -4.15
C LEU A 135 -2.74 14.26 -4.02
N ASP A 136 -3.95 14.48 -4.57
CA ASP A 136 -4.66 15.77 -4.45
C ASP A 136 -4.98 16.08 -2.97
N SER A 137 -5.41 15.08 -2.19
CA SER A 137 -5.73 15.26 -0.77
C SER A 137 -4.51 15.68 0.06
N LEU A 138 -3.34 15.08 -0.20
CA LEU A 138 -2.10 15.47 0.47
C LEU A 138 -1.59 16.84 0.03
N ARG A 139 -1.74 17.20 -1.24
CA ARG A 139 -1.37 18.53 -1.74
C ARG A 139 -2.22 19.62 -1.10
N ALA A 140 -3.51 19.36 -0.96
CA ALA A 140 -4.45 20.29 -0.32
C ALA A 140 -4.22 20.43 1.21
N ASN A 141 -3.61 19.43 1.87
CA ASN A 141 -3.45 19.39 3.32
C ASN A 141 -2.00 19.07 3.72
N PRO A 142 -1.11 20.08 3.80
CA PRO A 142 0.31 19.87 4.12
C PRO A 142 0.58 19.19 5.47
N ASP A 143 -0.37 19.27 6.41
CA ASP A 143 -0.26 18.68 7.73
C ASP A 143 -0.46 17.17 7.75
N TYR A 144 -1.10 16.59 6.74
CA TYR A 144 -1.25 15.13 6.65
C TYR A 144 0.07 14.46 6.32
N ASP A 145 0.33 13.32 6.96
CA ASP A 145 1.51 12.50 6.71
C ASP A 145 1.33 11.59 5.51
N SER A 146 0.12 11.01 5.42
CA SER A 146 -0.21 10.06 4.38
C SER A 146 -1.68 10.08 3.99
N ALA A 147 -1.98 9.49 2.83
CA ALA A 147 -3.31 9.09 2.38
C ALA A 147 -3.27 7.59 2.05
N VAL A 148 -4.11 6.80 2.72
CA VAL A 148 -4.04 5.34 2.70
C VAL A 148 -5.40 4.74 2.37
N THR A 149 -5.44 3.76 1.47
CA THR A 149 -6.69 3.04 1.20
C THR A 149 -7.13 2.24 2.41
N VAL A 150 -8.41 2.38 2.72
CA VAL A 150 -9.07 1.66 3.81
C VAL A 150 -10.39 1.07 3.33
N SER A 151 -10.65 -0.17 3.74
CA SER A 151 -11.92 -0.84 3.45
C SER A 151 -12.71 -1.08 4.73
N GLY A 152 -14.04 -0.92 4.64
CA GLY A 152 -14.95 -1.13 5.75
C GLY A 152 -15.19 -2.62 6.02
N TYR A 153 -14.77 -3.08 7.20
CA TYR A 153 -14.88 -4.49 7.63
C TYR A 153 -15.48 -4.60 9.02
N ASN A 154 -16.71 -4.07 9.20
CA ASN A 154 -17.38 -4.02 10.51
C ASN A 154 -17.53 -5.39 11.18
N MET A 155 -17.68 -6.46 10.40
CA MET A 155 -17.72 -7.82 10.96
C MET A 155 -16.41 -8.28 11.60
N TRP A 156 -15.30 -7.63 11.31
CA TRP A 156 -13.98 -7.90 11.90
C TRP A 156 -13.58 -6.85 12.94
N SER A 157 -14.57 -6.21 13.53
CA SER A 157 -14.36 -5.29 14.67
C SER A 157 -13.49 -5.97 15.76
N PRO A 158 -12.54 -5.24 16.35
CA PRO A 158 -11.74 -5.73 17.48
C PRO A 158 -12.59 -6.25 18.66
N LEU A 159 -13.81 -5.74 18.83
CA LEU A 159 -14.78 -6.24 19.81
C LEU A 159 -15.08 -7.74 19.60
N ARG A 160 -15.09 -8.21 18.34
CA ARG A 160 -15.39 -9.61 17.98
C ARG A 160 -14.18 -10.53 18.00
N ALA A 161 -12.98 -9.95 18.04
CA ALA A 161 -11.74 -10.73 18.02
C ALA A 161 -11.59 -11.54 19.31
N ARG A 162 -11.12 -12.78 19.16
CA ARG A 162 -10.88 -13.71 20.26
C ARG A 162 -9.47 -14.29 20.14
N ARG A 163 -8.90 -14.66 21.25
CA ARG A 163 -7.67 -15.45 21.35
C ARG A 163 -7.91 -16.71 22.14
N THR A 164 -7.17 -17.77 21.84
CA THR A 164 -7.16 -18.98 22.66
C THR A 164 -6.30 -18.71 23.89
N GLY A 165 -6.85 -18.97 25.08
CA GLY A 165 -6.14 -18.92 26.35
C GLY A 165 -5.36 -20.21 26.63
N GLU A 166 -4.61 -20.24 27.74
CA GLU A 166 -3.87 -21.44 28.19
C GLU A 166 -4.81 -22.60 28.56
N ASP A 167 -6.05 -22.28 28.91
CA ASP A 167 -7.14 -23.23 29.18
C ASP A 167 -7.75 -23.84 27.90
N GLY A 168 -7.29 -23.45 26.73
CA GLY A 168 -7.81 -23.86 25.42
C GLY A 168 -9.14 -23.23 25.02
N LEU A 169 -9.67 -22.27 25.81
CA LEU A 169 -10.94 -21.59 25.54
C LEU A 169 -10.73 -20.26 24.83
N LEU A 170 -11.82 -19.73 24.24
CA LEU A 170 -11.82 -18.44 23.57
C LEU A 170 -12.05 -17.31 24.57
N HIS A 171 -11.10 -16.41 24.64
CA HIS A 171 -11.16 -15.19 25.45
C HIS A 171 -11.19 -13.94 24.56
N PRO A 172 -11.70 -12.78 25.04
CA PRO A 172 -11.59 -11.52 24.33
C PRO A 172 -10.14 -11.22 23.95
N PHE A 173 -9.89 -10.83 22.69
CA PHE A 173 -8.56 -10.39 22.26
C PHE A 173 -8.20 -9.04 22.91
N VAL A 174 -9.20 -8.15 23.02
CA VAL A 174 -9.11 -6.86 23.72
C VAL A 174 -10.18 -6.87 24.83
N PRO A 175 -9.88 -6.41 26.05
CA PRO A 175 -10.88 -6.29 27.13
C PRO A 175 -12.10 -5.50 26.66
N PHE A 176 -13.29 -5.94 27.03
CA PHE A 176 -14.54 -5.30 26.58
C PHE A 176 -14.71 -3.87 27.10
N GLU A 177 -14.16 -3.55 28.25
CA GLU A 177 -14.20 -2.24 28.90
C GLU A 177 -13.53 -1.14 28.05
N VAL A 178 -12.62 -1.53 27.16
CA VAL A 178 -11.98 -0.61 26.19
C VAL A 178 -13.02 0.00 25.22
N PHE A 179 -14.13 -0.72 24.98
CA PHE A 179 -15.20 -0.28 24.07
C PHE A 179 -16.34 0.46 24.80
N GLY A 180 -16.22 0.71 26.10
CA GLY A 180 -17.22 1.36 26.92
C GLY A 180 -17.85 0.40 27.95
N ASP A 181 -19.09 0.64 28.34
CA ASP A 181 -19.84 -0.21 29.31
C ASP A 181 -20.17 -1.56 28.62
N PRO A 182 -19.58 -2.70 29.05
CA PRO A 182 -19.85 -4.01 28.46
C PRO A 182 -21.33 -4.39 28.38
N ARG A 183 -22.19 -3.85 29.28
CA ARG A 183 -23.63 -4.13 29.28
C ARG A 183 -24.37 -3.52 28.09
N THR A 184 -23.78 -2.55 27.42
CA THR A 184 -24.35 -1.88 26.25
C THR A 184 -23.87 -2.48 24.91
N LEU A 185 -22.86 -3.34 24.97
CA LEU A 185 -22.30 -3.97 23.79
C LEU A 185 -23.23 -5.08 23.27
N ASN A 186 -23.33 -5.21 21.96
CA ASN A 186 -24.18 -6.20 21.31
C ASN A 186 -23.52 -6.81 20.08
N CYS A 187 -24.20 -7.75 19.42
CA CYS A 187 -23.68 -8.49 18.27
C CYS A 187 -23.97 -7.84 16.91
N ASP A 188 -24.68 -6.73 16.85
CA ASP A 188 -24.96 -6.06 15.59
C ASP A 188 -23.68 -5.61 14.90
N ARG A 189 -23.59 -5.89 13.61
CA ARG A 189 -22.41 -5.60 12.81
C ARG A 189 -21.98 -4.13 12.89
N ASP A 190 -22.97 -3.25 12.89
CA ASP A 190 -22.74 -1.81 12.78
C ASP A 190 -22.89 -1.08 14.12
N SER A 191 -23.13 -1.82 15.24
CA SER A 191 -23.37 -1.25 16.58
C SER A 191 -22.19 -0.47 17.16
N GLN A 192 -20.97 -0.70 16.65
CA GLN A 192 -19.74 -0.03 17.09
C GLN A 192 -19.24 1.03 16.09
N GLY A 193 -20.11 1.43 15.15
CA GLY A 193 -19.73 2.33 14.06
C GLY A 193 -18.88 1.67 12.99
N ASP A 194 -18.34 2.47 12.08
CA ASP A 194 -17.52 2.00 10.97
C ASP A 194 -16.15 1.55 11.45
N VAL A 195 -15.76 0.36 11.03
CA VAL A 195 -14.42 -0.22 11.27
C VAL A 195 -13.65 -0.23 9.98
N TRP A 196 -12.61 0.58 9.92
CA TRP A 196 -11.76 0.74 8.74
C TRP A 196 -10.44 0.02 8.95
N PHE A 197 -10.09 -0.84 7.98
CA PHE A 197 -8.78 -1.49 7.92
C PHE A 197 -7.98 -0.92 6.75
N ALA A 198 -6.69 -0.64 6.96
CA ALA A 198 -5.76 -0.41 5.87
C ALA A 198 -5.72 -1.67 5.01
N ASP A 199 -6.16 -1.56 3.76
CA ASP A 199 -6.37 -2.70 2.86
C ASP A 199 -5.18 -2.95 1.93
N MET A 200 -4.08 -2.26 2.17
CA MET A 200 -2.80 -2.37 1.48
C MET A 200 -2.84 -2.05 -0.02
N GLY A 201 -3.94 -1.49 -0.53
CA GLY A 201 -4.05 -1.08 -1.94
C GLY A 201 -3.03 -0.02 -2.31
N VAL A 202 -3.01 1.09 -1.57
CA VAL A 202 -1.98 2.14 -1.70
C VAL A 202 -1.76 2.88 -0.40
N SER A 203 -0.50 3.27 -0.16
CA SER A 203 -0.13 4.27 0.83
C SER A 203 0.63 5.40 0.13
N ILE A 204 0.06 6.59 0.07
CA ILE A 204 0.72 7.78 -0.47
C ILE A 204 1.26 8.56 0.72
N ILE A 205 2.56 8.80 0.76
CA ILE A 205 3.21 9.33 1.96
C ILE A 205 4.14 10.50 1.63
N ARG A 206 4.41 11.30 2.65
CA ARG A 206 5.48 12.28 2.60
C ARG A 206 6.82 11.64 2.91
N PRO A 207 7.92 12.13 2.30
CA PRO A 207 9.28 11.63 2.56
C PRO A 207 9.63 11.46 4.03
N ARG A 208 9.19 12.39 4.90
CA ARG A 208 9.45 12.34 6.36
C ARG A 208 9.05 11.03 7.02
N CYS A 209 8.01 10.35 6.50
CA CYS A 209 7.54 9.07 7.05
C CYS A 209 8.51 7.90 6.83
N LEU A 210 9.39 7.99 5.81
CA LEU A 210 10.45 6.99 5.57
C LEU A 210 11.82 7.46 6.06
N GLU A 211 11.97 8.73 6.36
CA GLU A 211 13.19 9.29 6.95
C GLU A 211 13.29 8.97 8.45
N ASP A 212 12.15 8.94 9.14
CA ASP A 212 12.05 8.54 10.55
C ASP A 212 10.84 7.61 10.77
N LEU A 213 11.07 6.31 10.67
CA LEU A 213 10.03 5.30 10.92
C LEU A 213 9.56 5.27 12.38
N ASN A 214 10.33 5.80 13.35
CA ASN A 214 9.91 5.84 14.75
C ASN A 214 8.84 6.88 15.02
N TYR A 215 8.66 7.83 14.12
CA TYR A 215 7.58 8.81 14.16
C TYR A 215 6.21 8.17 13.92
N GLY A 216 6.13 7.11 13.12
CA GLY A 216 4.88 6.52 12.65
C GLY A 216 4.15 5.65 13.67
N LEU A 217 2.84 5.51 13.50
CA LEU A 217 1.98 4.63 14.30
C LEU A 217 2.17 3.16 13.91
N LEU A 218 2.07 2.28 14.89
CA LEU A 218 2.01 0.84 14.65
C LEU A 218 0.67 0.46 13.97
N PRO A 219 0.63 -0.65 13.24
CA PRO A 219 1.74 -1.54 12.88
C PRO A 219 2.51 -1.10 11.64
N GLN A 220 1.98 -0.20 10.81
CA GLN A 220 2.59 0.27 9.56
C GLN A 220 3.19 1.67 9.74
N LYS A 221 4.37 1.75 10.32
CA LYS A 221 5.01 3.02 10.68
C LYS A 221 5.24 3.99 9.51
N TRP A 222 5.38 3.48 8.28
CA TRP A 222 5.50 4.35 7.09
C TRP A 222 4.29 5.25 6.84
N MET A 223 3.13 4.98 7.48
CA MET A 223 1.93 5.80 7.32
C MET A 223 1.99 7.11 8.11
N GLY A 224 2.97 7.27 9.02
CA GLY A 224 3.05 8.45 9.89
C GLY A 224 1.99 8.44 11.01
N GLN A 225 1.56 9.61 11.43
CA GLN A 225 0.57 9.79 12.50
C GLN A 225 -0.75 10.38 11.99
N LYS A 226 -0.70 11.33 11.05
CA LYS A 226 -1.87 12.00 10.48
C LYS A 226 -2.25 11.36 9.15
N ILE A 227 -3.02 10.29 9.22
CA ILE A 227 -3.37 9.41 8.10
C ILE A 227 -4.74 9.80 7.54
N TYR A 228 -4.81 10.23 6.28
CA TYR A 228 -6.06 10.49 5.58
C TYR A 228 -6.63 9.20 4.98
N PRO A 229 -7.89 8.83 5.28
CA PRO A 229 -8.48 7.60 4.77
C PRO A 229 -9.01 7.76 3.33
N LEU A 230 -8.45 7.01 2.41
CA LEU A 230 -9.01 6.82 1.06
C LEU A 230 -9.99 5.65 1.12
N LYS A 231 -11.26 5.97 1.40
CA LYS A 231 -12.29 4.96 1.64
C LYS A 231 -12.68 4.22 0.36
N GLN A 232 -12.61 2.91 0.42
CA GLN A 232 -13.10 2.01 -0.63
C GLN A 232 -13.79 0.78 -0.03
N TRP A 233 -14.21 -0.18 -0.86
CA TRP A 233 -14.80 -1.44 -0.42
C TRP A 233 -13.99 -2.61 -0.95
N GLY A 234 -13.91 -3.69 -0.16
CA GLY A 234 -13.40 -5.00 -0.59
C GLY A 234 -11.93 -5.03 -1.01
N GLY A 235 -11.16 -3.99 -0.68
CA GLY A 235 -9.72 -3.98 -0.86
C GLY A 235 -9.08 -4.98 0.09
N CYS A 236 -8.13 -5.77 -0.40
CA CYS A 236 -7.30 -6.66 0.41
C CYS A 236 -6.01 -6.98 -0.34
N ASP A 237 -4.99 -7.33 0.40
CA ASP A 237 -3.83 -8.02 -0.14
C ASP A 237 -4.08 -9.54 -0.18
N VAL A 238 -3.57 -10.18 -1.23
CA VAL A 238 -3.72 -11.63 -1.40
C VAL A 238 -2.59 -12.35 -0.68
N ASP A 239 -2.93 -13.03 0.41
CA ASP A 239 -2.02 -13.89 1.18
C ASP A 239 -2.35 -15.37 1.07
N PHE A 240 -3.59 -15.68 0.69
CA PHE A 240 -4.07 -17.05 0.51
C PHE A 240 -4.86 -17.19 -0.80
N GLU A 241 -4.85 -18.38 -1.39
CA GLU A 241 -5.52 -18.65 -2.66
C GLU A 241 -7.03 -18.35 -2.62
N TRP A 242 -7.70 -18.60 -1.51
CA TRP A 242 -9.13 -18.33 -1.35
C TRP A 242 -9.52 -16.85 -1.43
N GLN A 243 -8.55 -15.92 -1.31
CA GLN A 243 -8.79 -14.47 -1.47
C GLN A 243 -8.82 -14.05 -2.94
N VAL A 244 -8.25 -14.85 -3.85
CA VAL A 244 -8.23 -14.52 -5.29
C VAL A 244 -9.61 -14.25 -5.87
N PRO A 245 -10.66 -15.06 -5.60
CA PRO A 245 -12.00 -14.76 -6.09
C PRO A 245 -12.57 -13.42 -5.62
N MET A 246 -12.20 -12.96 -4.42
CA MET A 246 -12.62 -11.66 -3.89
C MET A 246 -12.01 -10.53 -4.71
N VAL A 247 -10.71 -10.60 -4.97
CA VAL A 247 -9.99 -9.63 -5.80
C VAL A 247 -10.48 -9.66 -7.24
N GLU A 248 -10.72 -10.85 -7.81
CA GLU A 248 -11.28 -10.98 -9.15
C GLU A 248 -12.68 -10.35 -9.25
N TYR A 249 -13.54 -10.55 -8.24
CA TYR A 249 -14.83 -9.91 -8.16
C TYR A 249 -14.71 -8.39 -8.13
N TRP A 250 -13.80 -7.85 -7.28
CA TRP A 250 -13.53 -6.42 -7.19
C TRP A 250 -13.07 -5.84 -8.54
N LEU A 251 -12.10 -6.48 -9.17
CA LEU A 251 -11.57 -6.07 -10.47
C LEU A 251 -12.66 -6.03 -11.56
N ARG A 252 -13.52 -7.05 -11.62
CA ARG A 252 -14.64 -7.08 -12.58
C ARG A 252 -15.63 -5.93 -12.37
N LYS A 253 -15.93 -5.60 -11.11
CA LYS A 253 -16.79 -4.47 -10.76
C LYS A 253 -16.21 -3.12 -11.16
N HIS A 254 -14.89 -3.05 -11.28
CA HIS A 254 -14.17 -1.83 -11.70
C HIS A 254 -13.71 -1.88 -13.17
N GLY A 255 -14.37 -2.67 -14.00
CA GLY A 255 -14.18 -2.64 -15.46
C GLY A 255 -13.04 -3.49 -16.00
N PHE A 256 -12.35 -4.27 -15.16
CA PHE A 256 -11.35 -5.23 -15.65
C PHE A 256 -12.00 -6.50 -16.19
N SER A 257 -11.42 -7.03 -17.25
CA SER A 257 -11.74 -8.36 -17.81
C SER A 257 -10.45 -9.02 -18.34
N LYS A 258 -10.56 -10.24 -18.87
CA LYS A 258 -9.42 -10.92 -19.53
C LYS A 258 -8.83 -10.08 -20.68
N LYS A 259 -9.65 -9.29 -21.38
CA LYS A 259 -9.24 -8.55 -22.59
C LYS A 259 -9.14 -7.04 -22.39
N ARG A 260 -9.70 -6.49 -21.31
CA ARG A 260 -9.83 -5.03 -21.10
C ARG A 260 -9.42 -4.64 -19.71
N THR A 261 -8.94 -3.41 -19.60
CA THR A 261 -8.75 -2.65 -18.37
C THR A 261 -9.64 -1.41 -18.39
N PRO A 262 -9.97 -0.79 -17.26
CA PRO A 262 -10.73 0.48 -17.26
C PRO A 262 -9.95 1.63 -17.92
N TYR A 263 -8.68 1.43 -18.22
CA TYR A 263 -7.78 2.41 -18.85
C TYR A 263 -7.70 2.31 -20.37
N ASP A 264 -8.28 1.27 -20.97
CA ASP A 264 -8.29 1.09 -22.42
C ASP A 264 -9.25 2.11 -23.06
N LYS A 265 -8.74 2.87 -24.04
CA LYS A 265 -9.49 3.86 -24.81
C LYS A 265 -10.30 3.21 -25.93
#